data_27fcf49961f9766326dfc8a38d7e2491
#
_entry.id   27fcf49961f9766326dfc8a38d7e2491
#
_cell.length_a   1.000
_cell.length_b   1.000
_cell.length_c   1.000
_cell.angle_alpha   90.00
_cell.angle_beta   90.00
_cell.angle_gamma   90.00
#
_symmetry.space_group_name_H-M   'P 1'
#
loop_
_entity.id
_entity.type
_entity.pdbx_description
1 polymer ?
#
loop_
_entity_poly.entity_id
_entity_poly.type
_entity_poly.pdbx_seq_one_letter_code
_entity_poly.pdbx_strand_id
1 'polypeptide(L)'
;AQTALWQITQAMLRWMAPFLSFTAEEAWAVFAPGQGSIFKQTYWSFAGIGQTTDAALLAKWQALREVRDAVNKAIEDVRAAGGVGSSLQAEVTVSAPPETHALLASLGADLKFVFITSKATLRAGDALAVTVTPSAAPKCERCWHWRDDVGAATSHPTICGRCVANLYGDGESRSVA
;
A
#
# COMPACT_ATOMS: atom_id res chain seq x y z
N ALA A 1 5.09 4.56 9.65
CA ALA A 1 5.59 3.56 8.68
C ALA A 1 7.04 3.16 8.96
N GLN A 2 8.01 4.10 9.05
CA GLN A 2 9.43 3.79 9.21
C GLN A 2 9.74 2.95 10.46
N THR A 3 9.15 3.30 11.62
CA THR A 3 9.34 2.53 12.87
C THR A 3 8.85 1.09 12.74
N ALA A 4 7.69 0.89 12.11
CA ALA A 4 7.16 -0.46 11.87
C ALA A 4 8.07 -1.27 10.94
N LEU A 5 8.53 -0.67 9.83
CA LEU A 5 9.47 -1.31 8.90
C LEU A 5 10.79 -1.67 9.59
N TRP A 6 11.32 -0.77 10.43
CA TRP A 6 12.54 -1.04 11.20
C TRP A 6 12.36 -2.25 12.14
N GLN A 7 11.27 -2.29 12.89
CA GLN A 7 10.95 -3.40 13.80
C GLN A 7 10.79 -4.74 13.04
N ILE A 8 10.07 -4.70 11.93
CA ILE A 8 9.87 -5.88 11.08
C ILE A 8 11.22 -6.37 10.53
N THR A 9 12.04 -5.47 10.02
CA THR A 9 13.37 -5.82 9.48
C THR A 9 14.27 -6.41 10.55
N GLN A 10 14.27 -5.87 11.77
CA GLN A 10 15.00 -6.43 12.91
C GLN A 10 14.61 -7.90 13.17
N ALA A 11 13.32 -8.21 13.13
CA ALA A 11 12.83 -9.56 13.36
C ALA A 11 13.14 -10.48 12.16
N MET A 12 12.81 -10.02 10.95
CA MET A 12 12.95 -10.83 9.73
C MET A 12 14.38 -11.30 9.49
N LEU A 13 15.37 -10.39 9.60
CA LEU A 13 16.76 -10.77 9.36
C LEU A 13 17.23 -11.84 10.35
N ARG A 14 16.86 -11.72 11.64
CA ARG A 14 17.20 -12.73 12.64
C ARG A 14 16.50 -14.07 12.42
N TRP A 15 15.25 -14.05 11.94
CA TRP A 15 14.52 -15.29 11.59
C TRP A 15 15.09 -15.95 10.34
N MET A 16 15.61 -15.17 9.39
CA MET A 16 16.24 -15.69 8.18
C MET A 16 17.63 -16.29 8.43
N ALA A 17 18.37 -15.81 9.42
CA ALA A 17 19.75 -16.20 9.66
C ALA A 17 19.99 -17.73 9.74
N PRO A 18 19.13 -18.55 10.37
CA PRO A 18 19.35 -19.98 10.46
C PRO A 18 19.29 -20.75 9.12
N PHE A 19 18.61 -20.23 8.12
CA PHE A 19 18.40 -20.93 6.85
C PHE A 19 18.85 -20.16 5.60
N LEU A 20 18.89 -18.81 5.67
CA LEU A 20 19.45 -17.95 4.64
C LEU A 20 20.69 -17.21 5.17
N SER A 21 21.63 -17.96 5.71
CA SER A 21 22.75 -17.48 6.50
C SER A 21 23.53 -16.35 5.83
N PHE A 22 23.96 -16.53 4.58
CA PHE A 22 24.75 -15.53 3.87
C PHE A 22 23.93 -14.30 3.52
N THR A 23 22.71 -14.48 3.01
CA THR A 23 21.82 -13.35 2.69
C THR A 23 21.46 -12.53 3.91
N ALA A 24 21.19 -13.20 5.05
CA ALA A 24 20.87 -12.51 6.30
C ALA A 24 22.08 -11.70 6.82
N GLU A 25 23.30 -12.26 6.74
CA GLU A 25 24.52 -11.57 7.17
C GLU A 25 24.83 -10.37 6.29
N GLU A 26 24.73 -10.49 4.95
CA GLU A 26 24.93 -9.40 4.01
C GLU A 26 23.93 -8.26 4.25
N ALA A 27 22.64 -8.61 4.38
CA ALA A 27 21.60 -7.63 4.67
C ALA A 27 21.78 -6.97 6.05
N TRP A 28 22.23 -7.74 7.06
CA TRP A 28 22.51 -7.23 8.39
C TRP A 28 23.65 -6.21 8.40
N ALA A 29 24.73 -6.47 7.66
CA ALA A 29 25.86 -5.56 7.55
C ALA A 29 25.45 -4.18 7.00
N VAL A 30 24.45 -4.14 6.10
CA VAL A 30 23.90 -2.90 5.56
C VAL A 30 22.89 -2.26 6.52
N PHE A 31 22.03 -3.08 7.12
CA PHE A 31 20.93 -2.60 7.97
C PHE A 31 21.41 -2.10 9.34
N ALA A 32 22.40 -2.76 9.93
CA ALA A 32 22.93 -2.49 11.27
C ALA A 32 24.47 -2.40 11.26
N PRO A 33 25.06 -1.42 10.56
CA PRO A 33 26.52 -1.30 10.44
C PRO A 33 27.14 -1.16 11.81
N GLY A 34 28.22 -1.89 12.06
CA GLY A 34 28.95 -1.86 13.33
C GLY A 34 28.38 -2.73 14.45
N GLN A 35 27.27 -3.42 14.26
CA GLN A 35 26.66 -4.32 15.26
C GLN A 35 27.30 -5.73 15.28
N GLY A 36 28.31 -5.96 14.46
CA GLY A 36 28.93 -7.28 14.29
C GLY A 36 28.03 -8.25 13.53
N SER A 37 28.34 -9.55 13.57
CA SER A 37 27.61 -10.58 12.84
C SER A 37 26.21 -10.79 13.42
N ILE A 38 25.21 -11.04 12.53
CA ILE A 38 23.84 -11.38 12.92
C ILE A 38 23.77 -12.67 13.74
N PHE A 39 24.72 -13.60 13.56
CA PHE A 39 24.79 -14.85 14.32
C PHE A 39 25.14 -14.69 15.79
N LYS A 40 25.56 -13.48 16.20
CA LYS A 40 25.76 -13.09 17.60
C LYS A 40 24.56 -12.41 18.21
N GLN A 41 23.49 -12.21 17.44
CA GLN A 41 22.27 -11.55 17.88
C GLN A 41 21.26 -12.59 18.39
N THR A 42 20.52 -12.21 19.43
CA THR A 42 19.34 -12.97 19.89
C THR A 42 18.12 -12.62 19.04
N TYR A 43 17.06 -13.44 19.12
CA TYR A 43 15.80 -13.11 18.48
C TYR A 43 15.27 -11.75 18.93
N TRP A 44 14.68 -11.03 17.98
CA TRP A 44 14.15 -9.70 18.23
C TRP A 44 12.94 -9.75 19.15
N SER A 45 12.95 -8.95 20.21
CA SER A 45 11.81 -8.73 21.07
C SER A 45 11.09 -7.44 20.63
N PHE A 46 9.80 -7.53 20.39
CA PHE A 46 8.95 -6.37 20.11
C PHE A 46 8.59 -5.61 21.40
N ALA A 47 9.55 -5.32 22.23
CA ALA A 47 9.33 -4.60 23.49
C ALA A 47 8.64 -3.24 23.22
N GLY A 48 7.56 -2.97 23.94
CA GLY A 48 6.76 -1.76 23.78
C GLY A 48 5.75 -1.76 22.65
N ILE A 49 5.75 -2.78 21.78
CA ILE A 49 4.71 -2.98 20.76
C ILE A 49 3.63 -3.89 21.33
N GLY A 50 2.37 -3.46 21.20
CA GLY A 50 1.22 -4.24 21.70
C GLY A 50 0.88 -4.02 23.18
N GLN A 51 1.63 -3.20 23.90
CA GLN A 51 1.24 -2.80 25.27
C GLN A 51 0.11 -1.76 25.28
N THR A 52 -0.06 -1.03 24.18
CA THR A 52 -1.20 -0.18 23.90
C THR A 52 -1.83 -0.65 22.59
N THR A 53 -2.60 -1.74 22.67
CA THR A 53 -3.39 -2.16 21.51
C THR A 53 -4.54 -1.17 21.39
N ASP A 54 -4.49 -0.29 20.41
CA ASP A 54 -5.62 0.53 20.04
C ASP A 54 -6.67 -0.38 19.37
N ALA A 55 -7.59 -0.90 20.18
CA ALA A 55 -8.64 -1.81 19.72
C ALA A 55 -9.52 -1.15 18.65
N ALA A 56 -9.74 0.17 18.73
CA ALA A 56 -10.51 0.92 17.75
C ALA A 56 -9.77 0.97 16.41
N LEU A 57 -8.44 1.20 16.42
CA LEU A 57 -7.62 1.18 15.22
C LEU A 57 -7.60 -0.20 14.57
N LEU A 58 -7.47 -1.26 15.35
CA LEU A 58 -7.51 -2.63 14.83
C LEU A 58 -8.87 -2.97 14.21
N ALA A 59 -9.97 -2.61 14.88
CA ALA A 59 -11.33 -2.80 14.35
C ALA A 59 -11.53 -1.99 13.05
N LYS A 60 -11.05 -0.73 13.00
CA LYS A 60 -11.06 0.07 11.79
C LYS A 60 -10.35 -0.62 10.62
N TRP A 61 -9.14 -1.11 10.83
CA TRP A 61 -8.38 -1.79 9.79
C TRP A 61 -8.95 -3.16 9.42
N GLN A 62 -9.62 -3.85 10.36
CA GLN A 62 -10.34 -5.08 10.06
C GLN A 62 -11.50 -4.81 9.09
N ALA A 63 -12.34 -3.82 9.37
CA ALA A 63 -13.44 -3.44 8.50
C ALA A 63 -12.95 -2.95 7.11
N LEU A 64 -11.83 -2.21 7.06
CA LEU A 64 -11.21 -1.81 5.79
C LEU A 64 -10.74 -3.02 4.96
N ARG A 65 -10.19 -4.05 5.61
CA ARG A 65 -9.77 -5.29 4.92
C ARG A 65 -10.96 -6.03 4.32
N GLU A 66 -12.08 -6.11 5.01
CA GLU A 66 -13.30 -6.76 4.50
C GLU A 66 -13.82 -6.07 3.23
N VAL A 67 -13.83 -4.72 3.22
CA VAL A 67 -14.17 -3.98 1.99
C VAL A 67 -13.13 -4.20 0.89
N ARG A 68 -11.83 -4.22 1.24
CA ARG A 68 -10.77 -4.49 0.27
C ARG A 68 -10.90 -5.88 -0.37
N ASP A 69 -11.32 -6.88 0.39
CA ASP A 69 -11.54 -8.23 -0.14
C ASP A 69 -12.69 -8.24 -1.17
N ALA A 70 -13.77 -7.49 -0.94
CA ALA A 70 -14.84 -7.31 -1.91
C ALA A 70 -14.34 -6.57 -3.17
N VAL A 71 -13.51 -5.54 -3.01
CA VAL A 71 -12.88 -4.82 -4.14
C VAL A 71 -11.96 -5.74 -4.93
N ASN A 72 -11.11 -6.51 -4.26
CA ASN A 72 -10.20 -7.47 -4.92
C ASN A 72 -10.98 -8.51 -5.72
N LYS A 73 -12.07 -9.04 -5.15
CA LYS A 73 -12.94 -9.99 -5.87
C LYS A 73 -13.51 -9.37 -7.13
N ALA A 74 -14.07 -8.16 -7.05
CA ALA A 74 -14.63 -7.47 -8.21
C ALA A 74 -13.57 -7.20 -9.30
N ILE A 75 -12.33 -6.85 -8.90
CA ILE A 75 -11.22 -6.66 -9.84
C ILE A 75 -10.85 -7.98 -10.51
N GLU A 76 -10.79 -9.09 -9.77
CA GLU A 76 -10.48 -10.42 -10.34
C GLU A 76 -11.56 -10.89 -11.31
N ASP A 77 -12.84 -10.63 -11.03
CA ASP A 77 -13.93 -10.95 -11.96
C ASP A 77 -13.78 -10.21 -13.30
N VAL A 78 -13.45 -8.92 -13.26
CA VAL A 78 -13.19 -8.11 -14.47
C VAL A 78 -11.89 -8.54 -15.16
N ARG A 79 -10.86 -8.91 -14.40
CA ARG A 79 -9.59 -9.43 -14.95
C ARG A 79 -9.78 -10.76 -15.66
N ALA A 80 -10.55 -11.68 -15.08
CA ALA A 80 -10.88 -12.96 -15.70
C ALA A 80 -11.65 -12.79 -17.01
N ALA A 81 -12.48 -11.74 -17.11
CA ALA A 81 -13.18 -11.36 -18.34
C ALA A 81 -12.31 -10.59 -19.37
N GLY A 82 -11.02 -10.36 -19.06
CA GLY A 82 -10.10 -9.62 -19.92
C GLY A 82 -10.25 -8.10 -19.90
N GLY A 83 -11.02 -7.55 -18.96
CA GLY A 83 -11.28 -6.10 -18.86
C GLY A 83 -10.10 -5.28 -18.32
N VAL A 84 -9.32 -5.84 -17.41
CA VAL A 84 -8.10 -5.21 -16.87
C VAL A 84 -6.95 -6.21 -16.80
N GLY A 85 -5.71 -5.75 -17.01
CA GLY A 85 -4.52 -6.59 -16.92
C GLY A 85 -3.94 -6.66 -15.49
N SER A 86 -4.20 -5.65 -14.68
CA SER A 86 -3.73 -5.56 -13.29
C SER A 86 -4.65 -4.68 -12.44
N SER A 87 -4.58 -4.81 -11.12
CA SER A 87 -5.33 -3.96 -10.19
C SER A 87 -5.00 -2.46 -10.37
N LEU A 88 -3.75 -2.13 -10.70
CA LEU A 88 -3.34 -0.74 -10.95
C LEU A 88 -3.95 -0.14 -12.23
N GLN A 89 -4.47 -0.96 -13.16
CA GLN A 89 -5.22 -0.47 -14.30
C GLN A 89 -6.67 -0.16 -13.94
N ALA A 90 -7.15 -0.64 -12.79
CA ALA A 90 -8.53 -0.48 -12.39
C ALA A 90 -8.81 0.90 -11.79
N GLU A 91 -9.96 1.46 -12.16
CA GLU A 91 -10.67 2.49 -11.43
C GLU A 91 -11.88 1.86 -10.76
N VAL A 92 -12.03 2.08 -9.45
CA VAL A 92 -13.11 1.47 -8.70
C VAL A 92 -14.08 2.54 -8.19
N THR A 93 -15.37 2.23 -8.26
CA THR A 93 -16.42 2.98 -7.57
C THR A 93 -17.03 2.07 -6.52
N VAL A 94 -16.96 2.49 -5.26
CA VAL A 94 -17.52 1.77 -4.12
C VAL A 94 -18.75 2.51 -3.63
N SER A 95 -19.91 1.87 -3.72
CA SER A 95 -21.14 2.32 -3.05
C SER A 95 -21.23 1.61 -1.70
N ALA A 96 -21.55 2.33 -0.64
CA ALA A 96 -21.57 1.76 0.70
C ALA A 96 -22.62 2.42 1.61
N PRO A 97 -23.15 1.67 2.60
CA PRO A 97 -24.00 2.22 3.66
C PRO A 97 -23.27 3.31 4.44
N PRO A 98 -24.00 4.20 5.13
CA PRO A 98 -23.44 5.40 5.78
C PRO A 98 -22.23 5.14 6.67
N GLU A 99 -22.25 4.09 7.48
CA GLU A 99 -21.16 3.73 8.38
C GLU A 99 -19.89 3.31 7.61
N THR A 100 -20.04 2.39 6.66
CA THR A 100 -18.92 1.94 5.81
C THR A 100 -18.42 3.09 4.93
N HIS A 101 -19.32 3.92 4.41
CA HIS A 101 -18.94 5.09 3.63
C HIS A 101 -18.09 6.07 4.46
N ALA A 102 -18.49 6.38 5.70
CA ALA A 102 -17.74 7.26 6.59
C ALA A 102 -16.35 6.66 6.92
N LEU A 103 -16.27 5.34 7.16
CA LEU A 103 -15.03 4.63 7.37
C LEU A 103 -14.07 4.80 6.18
N LEU A 104 -14.53 4.55 4.96
CA LEU A 104 -13.72 4.66 3.74
C LEU A 104 -13.34 6.13 3.46
N ALA A 105 -14.28 7.08 3.67
CA ALA A 105 -14.02 8.50 3.49
C ALA A 105 -12.93 9.03 4.43
N SER A 106 -12.74 8.39 5.60
CA SER A 106 -11.67 8.76 6.53
C SER A 106 -10.26 8.57 5.98
N LEU A 107 -10.10 7.84 4.87
CA LEU A 107 -8.83 7.64 4.18
C LEU A 107 -8.57 8.70 3.09
N GLY A 108 -9.58 9.50 2.74
CA GLY A 108 -9.45 10.55 1.74
C GLY A 108 -8.84 10.05 0.41
N ALA A 109 -7.87 10.78 -0.10
CA ALA A 109 -7.18 10.46 -1.35
C ALA A 109 -6.32 9.19 -1.30
N ASP A 110 -6.01 8.68 -0.10
CA ASP A 110 -5.17 7.50 0.11
C ASP A 110 -5.95 6.18 -0.07
N LEU A 111 -7.29 6.23 -0.15
CA LEU A 111 -8.14 5.05 -0.33
C LEU A 111 -7.70 4.19 -1.52
N LYS A 112 -7.30 4.80 -2.63
CA LYS A 112 -6.80 4.09 -3.81
C LYS A 112 -5.54 3.25 -3.53
N PHE A 113 -4.70 3.66 -2.58
CA PHE A 113 -3.50 2.91 -2.20
C PHE A 113 -3.85 1.70 -1.33
N VAL A 114 -4.88 1.81 -0.49
CA VAL A 114 -5.40 0.67 0.27
C VAL A 114 -5.98 -0.40 -0.66
N PHE A 115 -6.66 0.01 -1.72
CA PHE A 115 -7.22 -0.91 -2.74
C PHE A 115 -6.19 -1.32 -3.81
N ILE A 116 -5.03 -0.66 -3.87
CA ILE A 116 -3.99 -0.86 -4.91
C ILE A 116 -4.60 -0.64 -6.31
N THR A 117 -5.29 0.48 -6.47
CA THR A 117 -5.94 0.88 -7.74
C THR A 117 -5.49 2.27 -8.16
N SER A 118 -5.69 2.64 -9.42
CA SER A 118 -5.33 3.99 -9.89
C SER A 118 -6.29 5.06 -9.42
N LYS A 119 -7.57 4.70 -9.24
CA LYS A 119 -8.60 5.60 -8.72
C LYS A 119 -9.59 4.84 -7.85
N ALA A 120 -10.04 5.49 -6.78
CA ALA A 120 -11.12 5.01 -5.93
C ALA A 120 -12.13 6.14 -5.71
N THR A 121 -13.37 5.90 -6.07
CA THR A 121 -14.48 6.84 -5.91
C THR A 121 -15.48 6.25 -4.93
N LEU A 122 -15.93 7.05 -3.96
CA LEU A 122 -16.97 6.67 -3.01
C LEU A 122 -18.32 7.24 -3.41
N ARG A 123 -19.36 6.44 -3.19
CA ARG A 123 -20.76 6.85 -3.30
C ARG A 123 -21.55 6.34 -2.10
N ALA A 124 -22.51 7.12 -1.67
CA ALA A 124 -23.50 6.63 -0.71
C ALA A 124 -24.41 5.60 -1.40
N GLY A 125 -24.80 4.57 -0.66
CA GLY A 125 -25.71 3.53 -1.14
C GLY A 125 -26.25 2.71 0.03
N ASP A 126 -27.24 1.88 -0.23
CA ASP A 126 -27.92 1.07 0.80
C ASP A 126 -27.16 -0.22 1.12
N ALA A 127 -26.28 -0.64 0.21
CA ALA A 127 -25.46 -1.84 0.34
C ALA A 127 -24.06 -1.62 -0.22
N LEU A 128 -23.11 -2.47 0.22
CA LEU A 128 -21.76 -2.50 -0.36
C LEU A 128 -21.84 -3.07 -1.78
N ALA A 129 -21.47 -2.24 -2.75
CA ALA A 129 -21.35 -2.63 -4.15
C ALA A 129 -20.07 -2.02 -4.75
N VAL A 130 -19.40 -2.78 -5.60
CA VAL A 130 -18.16 -2.39 -6.26
C VAL A 130 -18.32 -2.47 -7.76
N THR A 131 -18.04 -1.39 -8.45
CA THR A 131 -17.94 -1.33 -9.90
C THR A 131 -16.50 -1.09 -10.30
N VAL A 132 -15.99 -1.86 -11.23
CA VAL A 132 -14.60 -1.78 -11.73
C VAL A 132 -14.64 -1.43 -13.21
N THR A 133 -13.85 -0.43 -13.60
CA THR A 133 -13.64 -0.03 -14.99
C THR A 133 -12.14 0.07 -15.28
N PRO A 134 -11.68 -0.27 -16.50
CA PRO A 134 -10.30 0.00 -16.88
C PRO A 134 -10.08 1.50 -16.99
N SER A 135 -8.93 1.97 -16.48
CA SER A 135 -8.55 3.36 -16.64
C SER A 135 -8.18 3.67 -18.10
N ALA A 136 -8.65 4.78 -18.62
CA ALA A 136 -8.28 5.33 -19.92
C ALA A 136 -7.07 6.29 -19.84
N ALA A 137 -6.59 6.63 -18.63
CA ALA A 137 -5.45 7.51 -18.44
C ALA A 137 -4.13 6.83 -18.88
N PRO A 138 -3.08 7.59 -19.18
CA PRO A 138 -1.76 7.04 -19.48
C PRO A 138 -1.14 6.37 -18.24
N LYS A 139 -0.36 5.30 -18.49
CA LYS A 139 0.36 4.57 -17.44
C LYS A 139 1.66 5.27 -17.09
N CYS A 140 1.89 5.53 -15.81
CA CYS A 140 3.18 5.99 -15.32
C CYS A 140 4.21 4.86 -15.35
N GLU A 141 5.34 5.05 -16.03
CA GLU A 141 6.39 4.02 -16.16
C GLU A 141 7.08 3.68 -14.83
N ARG A 142 7.05 4.58 -13.85
CA ARG A 142 7.70 4.37 -12.55
C ARG A 142 6.80 3.68 -11.53
N CYS A 143 5.59 4.23 -11.26
CA CYS A 143 4.71 3.69 -10.21
C CYS A 143 3.60 2.80 -10.75
N TRP A 144 3.47 2.69 -12.08
CA TRP A 144 2.53 1.87 -12.82
C TRP A 144 1.04 2.20 -12.62
N HIS A 145 0.74 3.27 -11.90
CA HIS A 145 -0.62 3.80 -11.85
C HIS A 145 -0.97 4.47 -13.18
N TRP A 146 -2.23 4.38 -13.56
CA TRP A 146 -2.82 5.15 -14.66
C TRP A 146 -3.29 6.49 -14.11
N ARG A 147 -2.76 7.60 -14.65
CA ARG A 147 -3.00 8.93 -14.11
C ARG A 147 -3.01 9.98 -15.23
N ASP A 148 -3.96 10.92 -15.15
CA ASP A 148 -4.11 11.99 -16.11
C ASP A 148 -2.91 12.96 -16.14
N ASP A 149 -2.13 13.01 -15.05
CA ASP A 149 -0.97 13.88 -14.90
C ASP A 149 0.36 13.25 -15.37
N VAL A 150 0.34 12.10 -16.04
CA VAL A 150 1.53 11.54 -16.68
C VAL A 150 1.94 12.44 -17.83
N GLY A 151 3.21 12.88 -17.85
CA GLY A 151 3.72 13.80 -18.85
C GLY A 151 3.42 15.28 -18.61
N ALA A 152 2.77 15.64 -17.51
CA ALA A 152 2.52 17.05 -17.17
C ALA A 152 3.83 17.85 -16.96
N ALA A 153 4.88 17.18 -16.47
CA ALA A 153 6.22 17.75 -16.40
C ALA A 153 6.97 17.43 -17.70
N THR A 154 7.25 18.44 -18.51
CA THR A 154 7.93 18.30 -19.83
C THR A 154 9.33 17.67 -19.73
N SER A 155 10.03 17.90 -18.59
CA SER A 155 11.34 17.27 -18.30
C SER A 155 11.23 15.77 -17.99
N HIS A 156 10.03 15.26 -17.67
CA HIS A 156 9.77 13.86 -17.27
C HIS A 156 8.46 13.35 -17.90
N PRO A 157 8.39 13.19 -19.24
CA PRO A 157 7.13 12.99 -19.96
C PRO A 157 6.49 11.62 -19.73
N THR A 158 7.19 10.65 -19.16
CA THR A 158 6.71 9.26 -18.99
C THR A 158 6.24 8.94 -17.57
N ILE A 159 6.40 9.89 -16.64
CA ILE A 159 6.03 9.68 -15.23
C ILE A 159 5.01 10.72 -14.75
N CYS A 160 4.23 10.32 -13.73
CA CYS A 160 3.20 11.18 -13.15
C CYS A 160 3.78 12.23 -12.20
N GLY A 161 3.02 13.29 -11.93
CA GLY A 161 3.42 14.39 -11.04
C GLY A 161 3.85 13.92 -9.64
N ARG A 162 3.17 12.92 -9.07
CA ARG A 162 3.58 12.29 -7.80
C ARG A 162 5.00 11.71 -7.89
N CYS A 163 5.32 11.02 -8.97
CA CYS A 163 6.67 10.46 -9.17
C CYS A 163 7.72 11.54 -9.39
N VAL A 164 7.36 12.62 -10.07
CA VAL A 164 8.23 13.81 -10.22
C VAL A 164 8.51 14.43 -8.85
N ALA A 165 7.48 14.68 -8.05
CA ALA A 165 7.64 15.22 -6.70
C ALA A 165 8.53 14.34 -5.80
N ASN A 166 8.35 13.02 -5.87
CA ASN A 166 9.11 12.07 -5.04
C ASN A 166 10.57 11.85 -5.49
N LEU A 167 10.90 12.12 -6.75
CA LEU A 167 12.26 11.94 -7.27
C LEU A 167 13.07 13.22 -7.29
N TYR A 168 12.40 14.34 -7.59
CA TYR A 168 13.06 15.60 -7.92
C TYR A 168 12.56 16.79 -7.11
N GLY A 169 11.59 16.57 -6.21
CA GLY A 169 11.03 17.58 -5.32
C GLY A 169 11.04 17.14 -3.87
N ASP A 170 10.21 17.79 -3.05
CA ASP A 170 10.12 17.58 -1.61
C ASP A 170 9.38 16.27 -1.22
N GLY A 171 8.88 15.55 -2.21
CA GLY A 171 8.10 14.32 -2.00
C GLY A 171 6.59 14.59 -1.83
N GLU A 172 5.82 13.50 -1.76
CA GLU A 172 4.39 13.58 -1.49
C GLU A 172 4.11 13.60 0.02
N SER A 173 3.09 14.36 0.41
CA SER A 173 2.54 14.30 1.76
C SER A 173 1.43 13.26 1.82
N ARG A 174 1.51 12.33 2.78
CA ARG A 174 0.46 11.34 3.08
C ARG A 174 0.04 11.44 4.52
N SER A 175 -1.25 11.26 4.77
CA SER A 175 -1.82 11.33 6.11
C SER A 175 -2.17 9.97 6.71
N VAL A 176 -2.41 8.95 5.89
CA VAL A 176 -2.97 7.66 6.34
C VAL A 176 -2.21 6.45 5.80
N ALA A 177 -1.78 6.42 4.56
CA ALA A 177 -1.20 5.24 3.92
C ALA A 177 0.08 5.55 3.12
#